data_dc78d70d04d993d862ebefd2bf79d6ae
#
_entry.id   dc78d70d04d993d862ebefd2bf79d6ae
#
_cell.length_a   1.000
_cell.length_b   1.000
_cell.length_c   1.000
_cell.angle_alpha   90.00
_cell.angle_beta   90.00
_cell.angle_gamma   90.00
#
_symmetry.space_group_name_H-M   'P 1'
#
loop_
_entity.id
_entity.type
_entity.pdbx_description
1 polymer ?
#
loop_
_entity_poly.entity_id
_entity_poly.type
_entity_poly.pdbx_seq_one_letter_code
_entity_poly.pdbx_strand_id
1 'polypeptide(L)'
;MKQYVIDQFSPEDYNNVKDYLDKHFSNSGIDGIYWIPIDDDLLSEVQKDHKDCSPFFFAIEIVPNRMSCELLVRTKNRMRCDCIRHATELQRNWLIAYADSIFERLNIKI
;
A
#
# COMPACT_ATOMS: atom_id res chain seq x y z
N MET A 1 -14.63 -4.18 -2.54
CA MET A 1 -13.17 -4.42 -2.56
C MET A 1 -12.66 -4.56 -1.13
N LYS A 2 -11.72 -5.46 -0.91
CA LYS A 2 -11.14 -5.64 0.42
C LYS A 2 -10.09 -4.60 0.68
N GLN A 3 -10.12 -4.02 1.88
CA GLN A 3 -9.17 -2.99 2.30
C GLN A 3 -8.79 -3.20 3.77
N TYR A 4 -7.59 -2.73 4.11
CA TYR A 4 -7.20 -2.55 5.49
C TYR A 4 -7.23 -1.04 5.79
N VAL A 5 -8.01 -0.64 6.78
CA VAL A 5 -8.27 0.78 7.05
C VAL A 5 -7.80 1.13 8.47
N ILE A 6 -7.06 2.23 8.58
CA ILE A 6 -6.72 2.86 9.84
C ILE A 6 -7.41 4.23 9.83
N ASP A 7 -8.27 4.49 10.81
CA ASP A 7 -9.06 5.73 10.80
C ASP A 7 -9.05 6.43 12.17
N GLN A 8 -9.80 7.52 12.26
CA GLN A 8 -10.01 8.30 13.48
C GLN A 8 -8.74 8.94 14.04
N PHE A 9 -7.77 9.21 13.20
CA PHE A 9 -6.60 9.97 13.64
C PHE A 9 -6.82 11.48 13.46
N SER A 10 -6.03 12.26 14.21
CA SER A 10 -6.17 13.72 14.24
C SER A 10 -5.64 14.39 12.98
N PRO A 11 -5.98 15.68 12.73
CA PRO A 11 -5.37 16.44 11.63
C PRO A 11 -3.84 16.52 11.72
N GLU A 12 -3.29 16.59 12.92
CA GLU A 12 -1.85 16.57 13.13
C GLU A 12 -1.24 15.24 12.68
N ASP A 13 -1.89 14.14 13.07
CA ASP A 13 -1.46 12.80 12.68
C ASP A 13 -1.55 12.62 11.17
N TYR A 14 -2.61 13.13 10.55
CA TYR A 14 -2.75 13.11 9.09
C TYR A 14 -1.55 13.79 8.43
N ASN A 15 -1.17 14.98 8.90
CA ASN A 15 -0.05 15.71 8.33
C ASN A 15 1.26 14.92 8.47
N ASN A 16 1.46 14.28 9.61
CA ASN A 16 2.66 13.48 9.87
C ASN A 16 2.73 12.24 8.98
N VAL A 17 1.61 11.55 8.81
CA VAL A 17 1.54 10.36 7.97
C VAL A 17 1.72 10.75 6.49
N LYS A 18 1.05 11.82 6.05
CA LYS A 18 1.18 12.29 4.67
C LYS A 18 2.62 12.69 4.36
N ASP A 19 3.28 13.39 5.27
CA ASP A 19 4.70 13.75 5.14
C ASP A 19 5.58 12.52 4.99
N TYR A 20 5.34 11.51 5.81
CA TYR A 20 6.08 10.25 5.75
C TYR A 20 5.91 9.58 4.38
N LEU A 21 4.68 9.50 3.89
CA LEU A 21 4.40 8.89 2.59
C LEU A 21 5.02 9.68 1.44
N ASP A 22 4.97 11.01 1.51
CA ASP A 22 5.58 11.87 0.49
C ASP A 22 7.10 11.69 0.42
N LYS A 23 7.73 11.44 1.55
CA LYS A 23 9.20 11.28 1.62
C LYS A 23 9.67 9.89 1.19
N HIS A 24 8.85 8.86 1.43
CA HIS A 24 9.29 7.48 1.26
C HIS A 24 8.79 6.82 -0.02
N PHE A 25 7.72 7.35 -0.61
CA PHE A 25 7.11 6.74 -1.80
C PHE A 25 6.94 7.75 -2.91
N SER A 26 7.09 7.27 -4.14
CA SER A 26 6.84 8.10 -5.29
C SER A 26 5.34 8.41 -5.41
N ASN A 27 5.06 9.62 -5.85
CA ASN A 27 3.71 10.08 -6.11
C ASN A 27 3.13 9.29 -7.29
N SER A 28 1.86 8.87 -7.15
CA SER A 28 1.14 8.19 -8.23
C SER A 28 0.66 9.14 -9.34
N GLY A 29 0.87 10.45 -9.15
CA GLY A 29 0.27 11.48 -10.01
C GLY A 29 -1.07 11.97 -9.50
N ILE A 30 -1.63 11.32 -8.48
CA ILE A 30 -2.89 11.70 -7.83
C ILE A 30 -2.57 11.98 -6.36
N ASP A 31 -2.89 13.19 -5.89
CA ASP A 31 -2.63 13.56 -4.51
C ASP A 31 -3.35 12.62 -3.55
N GLY A 32 -2.63 12.18 -2.52
CA GLY A 32 -3.18 11.26 -1.51
C GLY A 32 -3.16 9.79 -1.88
N ILE A 33 -2.65 9.42 -3.05
CA ILE A 33 -2.51 8.02 -3.46
C ILE A 33 -1.05 7.69 -3.68
N TYR A 34 -0.59 6.61 -3.04
CA TYR A 34 0.80 6.18 -3.05
C TYR A 34 0.92 4.72 -3.45
N TRP A 35 2.02 4.39 -4.12
CA TRP A 35 2.34 3.04 -4.55
C TRP A 35 3.44 2.48 -3.67
N ILE A 36 3.14 1.38 -2.95
CA ILE A 36 4.10 0.69 -2.09
C ILE A 36 4.65 -0.50 -2.85
N PRO A 37 5.98 -0.52 -3.15
CA PRO A 37 6.57 -1.66 -3.84
C PRO A 37 6.49 -2.92 -2.99
N ILE A 38 6.27 -4.06 -3.65
CA ILE A 38 6.22 -5.37 -3.01
C ILE A 38 7.53 -6.08 -3.33
N ASP A 39 8.20 -6.63 -2.29
CA ASP A 39 9.42 -7.40 -2.47
C ASP A 39 9.14 -8.67 -3.28
N ASP A 40 10.10 -9.05 -4.12
CA ASP A 40 9.98 -10.23 -4.97
C ASP A 40 9.70 -11.49 -4.17
N ASP A 41 10.22 -11.57 -2.94
CA ASP A 41 10.02 -12.72 -2.05
C ASP A 41 8.56 -12.93 -1.66
N LEU A 42 7.74 -11.88 -1.77
CA LEU A 42 6.33 -11.92 -1.39
C LEU A 42 5.40 -12.22 -2.56
N LEU A 43 5.93 -12.28 -3.77
CA LEU A 43 5.12 -12.48 -4.96
C LEU A 43 4.57 -13.91 -5.03
N SER A 44 3.33 -14.05 -5.55
CA SER A 44 2.76 -15.35 -5.84
C SER A 44 3.42 -15.98 -7.06
N GLU A 45 3.19 -17.27 -7.27
CA GLU A 45 3.73 -17.98 -8.45
C GLU A 45 3.34 -17.29 -9.76
N VAL A 46 2.07 -16.91 -9.89
CA VAL A 46 1.57 -16.21 -11.08
C VAL A 46 2.30 -14.90 -11.28
N GLN A 47 2.52 -14.14 -10.21
CA GLN A 47 3.21 -12.85 -10.28
C GLN A 47 4.68 -13.02 -10.64
N LYS A 48 5.33 -14.04 -10.10
CA LYS A 48 6.74 -14.34 -10.45
C LYS A 48 6.89 -14.70 -11.91
N ASP A 49 5.91 -15.40 -12.48
CA ASP A 49 5.92 -15.79 -13.89
C ASP A 49 5.66 -14.61 -14.83
N HIS A 50 5.06 -13.53 -14.31
CA HIS A 50 4.72 -12.34 -15.10
C HIS A 50 5.80 -11.26 -14.94
N LYS A 51 7.02 -11.57 -15.35
CA LYS A 51 8.16 -10.65 -15.22
C LYS A 51 7.95 -9.33 -15.96
N ASP A 52 7.22 -9.38 -17.07
CA ASP A 52 6.94 -8.19 -17.88
C ASP A 52 6.00 -7.22 -17.15
N CYS A 53 5.27 -7.69 -16.15
CA CYS A 53 4.36 -6.88 -15.36
C CYS A 53 5.01 -6.25 -14.14
N SER A 54 6.20 -6.72 -13.75
CA SER A 54 6.89 -6.17 -12.59
C SER A 54 7.35 -4.73 -12.86
N PRO A 55 7.52 -3.91 -11.84
CA PRO A 55 7.34 -4.19 -10.42
C PRO A 55 5.87 -4.19 -10.00
N PHE A 56 5.59 -4.87 -8.89
CA PHE A 56 4.25 -4.98 -8.31
C PHE A 56 4.12 -4.05 -7.10
N PHE A 57 2.89 -3.58 -6.86
CA PHE A 57 2.62 -2.57 -5.84
C PHE A 57 1.31 -2.84 -5.12
N PHE A 58 1.25 -2.33 -3.87
CA PHE A 58 -0.01 -2.04 -3.19
C PHE A 58 -0.32 -0.55 -3.32
N ALA A 59 -1.59 -0.19 -3.41
CA ALA A 59 -2.03 1.21 -3.41
C ALA A 59 -2.53 1.59 -2.02
N ILE A 60 -2.07 2.75 -1.54
CA ILE A 60 -2.55 3.36 -0.30
C ILE A 60 -3.18 4.70 -0.63
N GLU A 61 -4.39 4.94 -0.09
CA GLU A 61 -5.03 6.23 -0.15
C GLU A 61 -5.06 6.86 1.25
N ILE A 62 -4.69 8.14 1.36
CA ILE A 62 -4.81 8.88 2.61
C ILE A 62 -5.74 10.06 2.42
N VAL A 63 -6.69 10.21 3.35
CA VAL A 63 -7.59 11.35 3.48
C VAL A 63 -7.47 11.86 4.93
N PRO A 64 -8.04 13.05 5.26
CA PRO A 64 -7.71 13.71 6.53
C PRO A 64 -7.89 12.90 7.82
N ASN A 65 -8.73 11.88 7.83
CA ASN A 65 -8.94 11.09 9.05
C ASN A 65 -8.84 9.59 8.81
N ARG A 66 -8.36 9.16 7.64
CA ARG A 66 -8.35 7.74 7.30
C ARG A 66 -7.26 7.41 6.31
N MET A 67 -6.62 6.25 6.49
CA MET A 67 -5.71 5.66 5.53
C MET A 67 -6.26 4.30 5.12
N SER A 68 -6.43 4.08 3.83
CA SER A 68 -6.96 2.83 3.27
C SER A 68 -5.87 2.14 2.46
N CYS A 69 -5.58 0.89 2.80
CA CYS A 69 -4.65 0.05 2.07
C CYS A 69 -5.46 -0.96 1.26
N GLU A 70 -5.39 -0.88 -0.05
CA GLU A 70 -6.10 -1.80 -0.93
C GLU A 70 -5.44 -3.18 -0.86
N LEU A 71 -6.22 -4.22 -0.62
CA LEU A 71 -5.70 -5.59 -0.54
C LEU A 71 -5.73 -6.25 -1.93
N LEU A 72 -5.19 -5.53 -2.91
CA LEU A 72 -5.07 -5.97 -4.29
C LEU A 72 -3.66 -5.64 -4.77
N VAL A 73 -2.97 -6.63 -5.31
CA VAL A 73 -1.64 -6.45 -5.90
C VAL A 73 -1.82 -5.91 -7.32
N ARG A 74 -1.18 -4.79 -7.61
CA ARG A 74 -1.29 -4.12 -8.90
C ARG A 74 0.07 -3.95 -9.57
N THR A 75 0.03 -3.67 -10.87
CA THR A 75 1.19 -3.25 -11.63
C THR A 75 0.85 -1.95 -12.36
N LYS A 76 1.83 -1.08 -12.54
CA LYS A 76 1.66 0.19 -13.28
C LYS A 76 1.61 -0.04 -14.79
N ASN A 77 2.12 -1.16 -15.26
CA ASN A 77 2.28 -1.42 -16.68
C ASN A 77 1.02 -1.94 -17.35
N ARG A 78 0.06 -2.44 -16.57
CA ARG A 78 -1.15 -3.05 -17.12
C ARG A 78 -2.33 -2.74 -16.21
N MET A 79 -3.50 -2.58 -16.83
CA MET A 79 -4.75 -2.39 -16.10
C MET A 79 -5.43 -3.73 -15.79
N ARG A 80 -5.17 -4.74 -16.61
CA ARG A 80 -5.74 -6.08 -16.44
C ARG A 80 -4.70 -7.12 -16.78
N CYS A 81 -4.54 -8.07 -15.89
CA CYS A 81 -3.68 -9.23 -16.07
C CYS A 81 -4.01 -10.24 -14.97
N ASP A 82 -3.77 -11.52 -15.23
CA ASP A 82 -3.96 -12.57 -14.23
C ASP A 82 -3.08 -12.38 -12.99
N CYS A 83 -1.99 -11.62 -13.10
CA CYS A 83 -1.12 -11.32 -11.98
C CYS A 83 -1.69 -10.24 -11.04
N ILE A 84 -2.71 -9.49 -11.48
CA ILE A 84 -3.41 -8.53 -10.65
C ILE A 84 -4.50 -9.31 -9.89
N ARG A 85 -4.20 -9.60 -8.62
CA ARG A 85 -5.05 -10.45 -7.78
C ARG A 85 -5.15 -9.89 -6.37
N HIS A 86 -6.18 -10.29 -5.66
CA HIS A 86 -6.29 -10.01 -4.24
C HIS A 86 -5.04 -10.54 -3.52
N ALA A 87 -4.62 -9.83 -2.49
CA ALA A 87 -3.45 -10.20 -1.73
C ALA A 87 -3.62 -11.60 -1.14
N THR A 88 -2.55 -12.40 -1.20
CA THR A 88 -2.48 -13.65 -0.47
C THR A 88 -2.44 -13.36 1.03
N GLU A 89 -2.62 -14.37 1.86
CA GLU A 89 -2.52 -14.19 3.31
C GLU A 89 -1.16 -13.61 3.70
N LEU A 90 -0.08 -14.14 3.13
CA LEU A 90 1.26 -13.64 3.41
C LEU A 90 1.44 -12.17 2.99
N GLN A 91 0.98 -11.82 1.82
CA GLN A 91 1.04 -10.44 1.30
C GLN A 91 0.19 -9.50 2.15
N ARG A 92 -1.02 -9.92 2.50
CA ARG A 92 -1.91 -9.14 3.36
C ARG A 92 -1.28 -8.88 4.73
N ASN A 93 -0.74 -9.92 5.36
CA ASN A 93 -0.13 -9.80 6.67
C ASN A 93 1.08 -8.86 6.63
N TRP A 94 1.86 -8.93 5.57
CA TRP A 94 2.98 -8.02 5.38
C TRP A 94 2.50 -6.56 5.27
N LEU A 95 1.47 -6.32 4.47
CA LEU A 95 0.94 -4.96 4.26
C LEU A 95 0.38 -4.39 5.56
N ILE A 96 -0.39 -5.18 6.31
CA ILE A 96 -0.95 -4.76 7.60
C ILE A 96 0.17 -4.40 8.57
N ALA A 97 1.16 -5.26 8.70
CA ALA A 97 2.30 -5.01 9.59
C ALA A 97 3.06 -3.76 9.17
N TYR A 98 3.25 -3.57 7.87
CA TYR A 98 3.94 -2.41 7.35
C TYR A 98 3.17 -1.11 7.62
N ALA A 99 1.87 -1.12 7.35
CA ALA A 99 1.02 0.04 7.62
C ALA A 99 1.02 0.41 9.11
N ASP A 100 0.88 -0.58 9.97
CA ASP A 100 0.94 -0.36 11.42
C ASP A 100 2.29 0.21 11.85
N SER A 101 3.38 -0.25 11.22
CA SER A 101 4.72 0.21 11.55
C SER A 101 4.93 1.69 11.26
N ILE A 102 4.26 2.23 10.25
CA ILE A 102 4.33 3.67 9.94
C ILE A 102 3.80 4.47 11.14
N PHE A 103 2.66 4.08 11.67
CA PHE A 103 2.05 4.77 12.80
C PHE A 103 2.90 4.62 14.07
N GLU A 104 3.48 3.44 14.29
CA GLU A 104 4.40 3.22 15.41
C GLU A 104 5.64 4.12 15.33
N ARG A 105 6.24 4.23 14.15
CA ARG A 105 7.40 5.10 13.94
C ARG A 105 7.11 6.56 14.19
N LEU A 106 5.87 6.98 13.92
CA LEU A 106 5.43 8.36 14.12
C LEU A 106 4.87 8.58 15.52
N ASN A 107 4.90 7.57 16.38
CA ASN A 107 4.36 7.61 17.75
C ASN A 107 2.87 7.95 17.78
N ILE A 108 2.13 7.48 16.80
CA ILE A 108 0.69 7.65 16.70
C ILE A 108 0.01 6.41 17.25
N LYS A 109 -0.86 6.61 18.24
CA LYS A 109 -1.66 5.51 18.79
C LYS A 109 -2.89 5.27 17.93
N ILE A 110 -3.08 4.02 17.58
CA ILE A 110 -4.21 3.59 16.76
C ILE A 110 -5.00 2.50 17.48
#